data_595c84255f01d60419f6aaa1e8e15b7f
#
_entry.id   595c84255f01d60419f6aaa1e8e15b7f
#
_cell.length_a   1.000
_cell.length_b   1.000
_cell.length_c   1.000
_cell.angle_alpha   90.00
_cell.angle_beta   90.00
_cell.angle_gamma   90.00
#
_symmetry.space_group_name_H-M   'P 1'
#
loop_
_entity.id
_entity.type
_entity.pdbx_description
1 polymer ?
#
loop_
_entity_poly.entity_id
_entity_poly.type
_entity_poly.pdbx_seq_one_letter_code
_entity_poly.pdbx_strand_id
1 'polypeptide(L)'
;KNQLFAYFKHRPKYILIGEYHKKNRSKMLTLFGLDILNLGVDEIFIKAKLINNIDPYQAIFTSRADRNSDLLIDIWKDKIHPKFKKGKLLITPNDNKHLNFNIFERKMESQRKLVEDLLKSKVFLVPGHKAELYCLAAEEARELCIPIVTMGIGSLYERVEHGKTGFIA
;
A
#
# COMPACT_ATOMS: atom_id res chain seq x y z
N LYS A 1 26.76 7.90 23.53
CA LYS A 1 26.90 7.18 24.82
C LYS A 1 25.60 7.25 25.66
N ASN A 2 24.93 8.42 25.74
CA ASN A 2 23.74 8.63 26.58
C ASN A 2 22.51 7.78 26.19
N GLN A 3 22.27 7.54 24.90
CA GLN A 3 21.13 6.75 24.42
C GLN A 3 21.22 5.29 24.82
N LEU A 4 22.40 4.67 24.71
CA LEU A 4 22.61 3.27 25.07
C LEU A 4 22.45 3.07 26.58
N PHE A 5 22.98 3.98 27.39
CA PHE A 5 22.80 3.96 28.85
C PHE A 5 21.33 4.09 29.23
N ALA A 6 20.59 5.03 28.64
CA ALA A 6 19.15 5.18 28.85
C ALA A 6 18.38 3.90 28.46
N TYR A 7 18.72 3.26 27.36
CA TYR A 7 18.12 2.02 26.92
C TYR A 7 18.25 0.90 27.96
N PHE A 8 19.46 0.65 28.49
CA PHE A 8 19.67 -0.37 29.52
C PHE A 8 19.06 -0.01 30.85
N LYS A 9 19.04 1.29 31.20
CA LYS A 9 18.44 1.78 32.44
C LYS A 9 16.91 1.60 32.45
N HIS A 10 16.25 1.98 31.34
CA HIS A 10 14.78 2.00 31.28
C HIS A 10 14.16 0.72 30.74
N ARG A 11 14.94 -0.17 30.13
CA ARG A 11 14.50 -1.48 29.60
C ARG A 11 13.21 -1.39 28.78
N PRO A 12 13.15 -0.53 27.74
CA PRO A 12 11.91 -0.29 27.01
C PRO A 12 11.45 -1.55 26.26
N LYS A 13 10.16 -1.83 26.33
CA LYS A 13 9.49 -2.78 25.43
C LYS A 13 9.13 -2.08 24.13
N TYR A 14 9.42 -2.71 23.01
CA TYR A 14 9.12 -2.14 21.70
C TYR A 14 7.77 -2.61 21.17
N ILE A 15 7.01 -1.70 20.56
CA ILE A 15 5.81 -2.01 19.80
C ILE A 15 6.17 -1.92 18.31
N LEU A 16 5.97 -3.00 17.59
CA LEU A 16 6.21 -3.10 16.14
C LEU A 16 4.88 -3.26 15.41
N ILE A 17 4.81 -2.83 14.15
CA ILE A 17 3.55 -2.76 13.40
C ILE A 17 3.30 -3.96 12.47
N GLY A 18 4.16 -4.99 12.48
CA GLY A 18 4.01 -6.19 11.66
C GLY A 18 5.22 -7.11 11.76
N GLU A 19 5.10 -8.33 11.28
CA GLU A 19 6.19 -9.31 11.28
C GLU A 19 7.36 -8.90 10.35
N TYR A 20 7.05 -8.27 9.20
CA TYR A 20 8.09 -7.71 8.34
C TYR A 20 8.90 -6.64 9.07
N HIS A 21 8.23 -5.76 9.83
CA HIS A 21 8.89 -4.77 10.67
C HIS A 21 9.81 -5.44 11.68
N LYS A 22 9.38 -6.52 12.34
CA LYS A 22 10.15 -7.30 13.31
C LYS A 22 11.38 -7.95 12.65
N LYS A 23 11.23 -8.57 11.48
CA LYS A 23 12.33 -9.22 10.74
C LYS A 23 13.42 -8.23 10.34
N ASN A 24 13.07 -6.96 10.13
CA ASN A 24 14.00 -5.92 9.68
C ASN A 24 14.53 -5.03 10.81
N ARG A 25 14.34 -5.42 12.08
CA ARG A 25 14.88 -4.71 13.25
C ARG A 25 16.05 -5.46 13.87
N SER A 26 16.96 -4.69 14.45
CA SER A 26 18.07 -5.24 15.23
C SER A 26 17.54 -5.99 16.46
N LYS A 27 18.01 -7.21 16.68
CA LYS A 27 17.70 -8.00 17.88
C LYS A 27 18.03 -7.27 19.19
N MET A 28 19.04 -6.40 19.16
CA MET A 28 19.42 -5.60 20.33
C MET A 28 18.31 -4.63 20.76
N LEU A 29 17.55 -4.07 19.82
CA LEU A 29 16.44 -3.16 20.14
C LEU A 29 15.27 -3.88 20.82
N THR A 30 15.14 -5.18 20.62
CA THR A 30 14.03 -5.98 21.19
C THR A 30 14.45 -6.81 22.40
N LEU A 31 15.63 -6.54 22.97
CA LEU A 31 16.21 -7.31 24.08
C LEU A 31 15.31 -7.39 25.32
N PHE A 32 14.60 -6.30 25.62
CA PHE A 32 13.69 -6.21 26.78
C PHE A 32 12.24 -6.54 26.47
N GLY A 33 11.97 -7.09 25.29
CA GLY A 33 10.66 -7.53 24.83
C GLY A 33 10.12 -6.70 23.67
N LEU A 34 9.19 -7.30 22.96
CA LEU A 34 8.46 -6.69 21.86
C LEU A 34 7.02 -7.20 21.83
N ASP A 35 6.12 -6.34 21.34
CA ASP A 35 4.78 -6.71 20.91
C ASP A 35 4.55 -6.26 19.47
N ILE A 36 3.66 -6.94 18.78
CA ILE A 36 3.20 -6.53 17.45
C ILE A 36 1.78 -5.98 17.61
N LEU A 37 1.61 -4.74 17.18
CA LEU A 37 0.31 -4.08 17.12
C LEU A 37 0.12 -3.53 15.71
N ASN A 38 -0.75 -4.18 14.95
CA ASN A 38 -1.07 -3.74 13.59
C ASN A 38 -1.74 -2.36 13.61
N LEU A 39 -1.46 -1.55 12.59
CA LEU A 39 -2.14 -0.28 12.42
C LEU A 39 -3.59 -0.53 12.01
N GLY A 40 -4.51 0.24 12.55
CA GLY A 40 -5.90 0.28 12.10
C GLY A 40 -6.09 1.20 10.89
N VAL A 41 -7.17 0.99 10.16
CA VAL A 41 -7.65 1.90 9.14
C VAL A 41 -8.66 2.89 9.75
N ASP A 42 -8.83 4.04 9.10
CA ASP A 42 -9.81 5.03 9.54
C ASP A 42 -11.25 4.48 9.42
N GLU A 43 -12.11 4.90 10.31
CA GLU A 43 -13.51 4.47 10.39
C GLU A 43 -14.29 4.74 9.09
N ILE A 44 -13.87 5.71 8.31
CA ILE A 44 -14.48 6.03 7.00
C ILE A 44 -14.39 4.87 6.01
N PHE A 45 -13.32 4.05 6.07
CA PHE A 45 -13.17 2.86 5.23
C PHE A 45 -14.08 1.72 5.73
N ILE A 46 -14.16 1.53 7.06
CA ILE A 46 -14.98 0.49 7.69
C ILE A 46 -16.47 0.73 7.46
N LYS A 47 -16.91 2.00 7.51
CA LYS A 47 -18.31 2.40 7.32
C LYS A 47 -18.68 2.67 5.87
N ALA A 48 -17.74 2.56 4.94
CA ALA A 48 -18.00 2.81 3.54
C ALA A 48 -19.02 1.80 2.98
N LYS A 49 -20.03 2.30 2.28
CA LYS A 49 -20.97 1.45 1.56
C LYS A 49 -20.38 1.06 0.21
N LEU A 50 -20.33 -0.24 -0.07
CA LEU A 50 -19.93 -0.73 -1.38
C LEU A 50 -20.88 -0.18 -2.46
N ILE A 51 -20.32 0.22 -3.59
CA ILE A 51 -21.06 0.77 -4.71
C ILE A 51 -21.12 -0.25 -5.87
N ASN A 52 -22.21 -0.23 -6.63
CA ASN A 52 -22.37 -1.11 -7.78
C ASN A 52 -21.77 -0.54 -9.09
N ASN A 53 -21.28 0.71 -9.07
CA ASN A 53 -20.77 1.38 -10.26
C ASN A 53 -19.23 1.37 -10.27
N ILE A 54 -18.66 0.18 -10.34
CA ILE A 54 -17.20 -0.03 -10.49
C ILE A 54 -16.83 0.16 -11.96
N ASP A 55 -15.81 0.97 -12.25
CA ASP A 55 -15.21 1.03 -13.59
C ASP A 55 -14.36 -0.24 -13.81
N PRO A 56 -14.79 -1.17 -14.68
CA PRO A 56 -14.09 -2.44 -14.89
C PRO A 56 -12.71 -2.27 -15.52
N TYR A 57 -12.39 -1.09 -15.99
CA TYR A 57 -11.14 -0.74 -16.66
C TYR A 57 -10.19 0.08 -15.78
N GLN A 58 -10.61 0.48 -14.58
CA GLN A 58 -9.81 1.33 -13.71
C GLN A 58 -9.00 0.50 -12.70
N ALA A 59 -7.68 0.69 -12.75
CA ALA A 59 -6.76 0.34 -11.69
C ALA A 59 -6.38 1.58 -10.88
N ILE A 60 -6.01 1.41 -9.61
CA ILE A 60 -5.63 2.53 -8.75
C ILE A 60 -4.37 2.23 -7.94
N PHE A 61 -3.56 3.25 -7.70
CA PHE A 61 -2.40 3.28 -6.81
C PHE A 61 -2.49 4.50 -5.91
N THR A 62 -2.57 4.31 -4.60
CA THR A 62 -2.75 5.39 -3.61
C THR A 62 -1.59 5.52 -2.62
N SER A 63 -0.57 4.65 -2.73
CA SER A 63 0.64 4.79 -1.94
C SER A 63 1.45 6.04 -2.34
N ARG A 64 2.39 6.44 -1.50
CA ARG A 64 3.31 7.54 -1.79
C ARG A 64 4.10 7.25 -3.08
N ALA A 65 4.42 8.31 -3.83
CA ALA A 65 5.13 8.18 -5.10
C ALA A 65 6.50 7.47 -4.95
N ASP A 66 7.22 7.70 -3.84
CA ASP A 66 8.48 7.04 -3.52
C ASP A 66 8.37 5.53 -3.18
N ARG A 67 7.18 4.95 -3.29
CA ARG A 67 6.90 3.53 -3.11
C ARG A 67 6.83 2.77 -4.44
N ASN A 68 7.81 3.02 -5.32
CA ASN A 68 7.94 2.40 -6.63
C ASN A 68 6.80 2.75 -7.61
N SER A 69 6.25 3.98 -7.54
CA SER A 69 5.28 4.43 -8.53
C SER A 69 5.86 4.44 -9.95
N ASP A 70 7.14 4.80 -10.10
CA ASP A 70 7.82 4.81 -11.40
C ASP A 70 7.88 3.40 -12.01
N LEU A 71 8.24 2.41 -11.21
CA LEU A 71 8.21 1.01 -11.64
C LEU A 71 6.80 0.58 -12.08
N LEU A 72 5.76 1.00 -11.35
CA LEU A 72 4.38 0.72 -11.75
C LEU A 72 4.03 1.37 -13.09
N ILE A 73 4.45 2.63 -13.29
CA ILE A 73 4.24 3.37 -14.54
C ILE A 73 4.93 2.66 -15.72
N ASP A 74 6.16 2.21 -15.53
CA ASP A 74 6.90 1.47 -16.56
C ASP A 74 6.24 0.13 -16.89
N ILE A 75 5.86 -0.65 -15.87
CA ILE A 75 5.10 -1.90 -16.07
C ILE A 75 3.77 -1.63 -16.79
N TRP A 76 3.08 -0.57 -16.41
CA TRP A 76 1.83 -0.19 -17.07
C TRP A 76 2.03 0.13 -18.55
N LYS A 77 2.99 0.98 -18.88
CA LYS A 77 3.31 1.38 -20.26
C LYS A 77 3.75 0.21 -21.12
N ASP A 78 4.63 -0.63 -20.58
CA ASP A 78 5.33 -1.65 -21.37
C ASP A 78 4.61 -2.99 -21.44
N LYS A 79 3.86 -3.33 -20.39
CA LYS A 79 3.30 -4.68 -20.24
C LYS A 79 1.77 -4.70 -20.20
N ILE A 80 1.13 -3.74 -19.54
CA ILE A 80 -0.32 -3.76 -19.32
C ILE A 80 -1.04 -3.03 -20.45
N HIS A 81 -0.78 -1.75 -20.64
CA HIS A 81 -1.49 -0.93 -21.62
C HIS A 81 -1.39 -1.45 -23.08
N PRO A 82 -0.26 -2.00 -23.58
CA PRO A 82 -0.22 -2.57 -24.91
C PRO A 82 -1.22 -3.71 -25.15
N LYS A 83 -1.49 -4.51 -24.11
CA LYS A 83 -2.43 -5.64 -24.15
C LYS A 83 -3.86 -5.24 -23.76
N PHE A 84 -4.01 -4.15 -23.00
CA PHE A 84 -5.29 -3.73 -22.44
C PHE A 84 -5.51 -2.22 -22.65
N LYS A 85 -5.76 -1.82 -23.90
CA LYS A 85 -5.89 -0.42 -24.32
C LYS A 85 -6.98 0.38 -23.64
N LYS A 86 -8.05 -0.27 -23.14
CA LYS A 86 -9.13 0.38 -22.38
C LYS A 86 -8.77 0.62 -20.91
N GLY A 87 -7.68 0.01 -20.44
CA GLY A 87 -7.24 0.16 -19.05
C GLY A 87 -6.90 1.60 -18.72
N LYS A 88 -7.26 2.00 -17.51
CA LYS A 88 -6.95 3.30 -16.91
C LYS A 88 -6.20 3.07 -15.60
N LEU A 89 -5.13 3.81 -15.39
CA LEU A 89 -4.39 3.80 -14.11
C LEU A 89 -4.55 5.16 -13.45
N LEU A 90 -5.17 5.17 -12.28
CA LEU A 90 -5.28 6.35 -11.43
C LEU A 90 -4.20 6.28 -10.35
N ILE A 91 -3.29 7.25 -10.32
CA ILE A 91 -2.14 7.24 -9.41
C ILE A 91 -2.12 8.45 -8.47
N THR A 92 -1.46 8.30 -7.33
CA THR A 92 -1.04 9.45 -6.51
C THR A 92 -0.17 10.38 -7.34
N PRO A 93 -0.29 11.72 -7.19
CA PRO A 93 0.54 12.68 -7.91
C PRO A 93 2.02 12.34 -7.80
N ASN A 94 2.68 12.37 -8.94
CA ASN A 94 4.11 12.08 -9.10
C ASN A 94 4.72 13.18 -9.96
N ASP A 95 5.92 13.62 -9.64
CA ASP A 95 6.64 14.67 -10.40
C ASP A 95 6.97 14.26 -11.85
N ASN A 96 6.72 13.02 -12.22
CA ASN A 96 6.89 12.50 -13.57
C ASN A 96 5.75 12.94 -14.50
N LYS A 97 5.97 14.04 -15.22
CA LYS A 97 5.02 14.72 -16.11
C LYS A 97 4.58 13.94 -17.37
N HIS A 98 4.86 12.67 -17.50
CA HIS A 98 4.56 11.90 -18.72
C HIS A 98 3.36 10.96 -18.54
N LEU A 99 2.20 11.54 -18.29
CA LEU A 99 0.95 10.81 -18.11
C LEU A 99 0.26 10.54 -19.45
N ASN A 100 0.94 9.76 -20.31
CA ASN A 100 0.35 9.12 -21.48
C ASN A 100 -0.16 7.71 -21.09
N PHE A 101 -0.69 6.97 -22.05
CA PHE A 101 -1.08 5.57 -21.88
C PHE A 101 -2.23 5.36 -20.88
N ASN A 102 -3.19 6.31 -20.82
CA ASN A 102 -4.33 6.30 -19.90
C ASN A 102 -3.93 6.26 -18.41
N ILE A 103 -2.83 6.92 -18.06
CA ILE A 103 -2.43 7.17 -16.69
C ILE A 103 -2.94 8.55 -16.28
N PHE A 104 -3.61 8.63 -15.15
CA PHE A 104 -4.20 9.86 -14.62
C PHE A 104 -3.75 10.09 -13.18
N GLU A 105 -3.39 11.31 -12.84
CA GLU A 105 -3.14 11.68 -11.46
C GLU A 105 -4.48 11.94 -10.74
N ARG A 106 -4.63 11.34 -9.57
CA ARG A 106 -5.74 11.66 -8.70
C ARG A 106 -5.48 12.98 -7.97
N LYS A 107 -6.51 13.75 -7.77
CA LYS A 107 -6.42 14.94 -6.91
C LYS A 107 -6.26 14.51 -5.44
N MET A 108 -5.31 15.12 -4.75
CA MET A 108 -5.14 14.92 -3.30
C MET A 108 -6.18 15.78 -2.56
N GLU A 109 -7.31 15.16 -2.26
CA GLU A 109 -8.45 15.78 -1.60
C GLU A 109 -8.71 15.09 -0.24
N SER A 110 -9.96 15.06 0.21
CA SER A 110 -10.36 14.43 1.47
C SER A 110 -10.26 12.90 1.43
N GLN A 111 -10.22 12.27 2.61
CA GLN A 111 -10.31 10.81 2.73
C GLN A 111 -11.60 10.24 2.11
N ARG A 112 -12.71 10.99 2.17
CA ARG A 112 -13.96 10.60 1.50
C ARG A 112 -13.76 10.44 0.00
N LYS A 113 -13.04 11.37 -0.61
CA LYS A 113 -12.73 11.29 -2.04
C LYS A 113 -11.80 10.12 -2.36
N LEU A 114 -10.86 9.81 -1.47
CA LEU A 114 -10.03 8.60 -1.59
C LEU A 114 -10.87 7.32 -1.57
N VAL A 115 -11.82 7.21 -0.64
CA VAL A 115 -12.76 6.07 -0.58
C VAL A 115 -13.57 5.95 -1.87
N GLU A 116 -14.10 7.07 -2.41
CA GLU A 116 -14.83 7.07 -3.67
C GLU A 116 -13.97 6.60 -4.86
N ASP A 117 -12.72 7.07 -4.96
CA ASP A 117 -11.79 6.69 -6.03
C ASP A 117 -11.42 5.20 -5.93
N LEU A 118 -11.19 4.71 -4.72
CA LEU A 118 -10.96 3.30 -4.46
C LEU A 118 -12.17 2.46 -4.84
N LEU A 119 -13.36 2.77 -4.35
CA LEU A 119 -14.59 2.01 -4.63
C LEU A 119 -14.95 1.95 -6.12
N LYS A 120 -14.59 2.98 -6.90
CA LYS A 120 -14.77 2.99 -8.35
C LYS A 120 -13.75 2.13 -9.09
N SER A 121 -12.68 1.72 -8.44
CA SER A 121 -11.58 1.00 -9.07
C SER A 121 -11.78 -0.51 -8.99
N LYS A 122 -11.42 -1.22 -10.05
CA LYS A 122 -11.53 -2.68 -10.15
C LYS A 122 -10.42 -3.40 -9.40
N VAL A 123 -9.24 -2.79 -9.30
CA VAL A 123 -8.05 -3.42 -8.74
C VAL A 123 -7.11 -2.35 -8.16
N PHE A 124 -6.49 -2.68 -7.04
CA PHE A 124 -5.41 -1.90 -6.44
C PHE A 124 -4.06 -2.47 -6.87
N LEU A 125 -3.24 -1.66 -7.55
CA LEU A 125 -1.91 -2.06 -8.00
C LEU A 125 -0.85 -1.42 -7.13
N VAL A 126 -0.02 -2.22 -6.49
CA VAL A 126 1.07 -1.72 -5.64
C VAL A 126 2.30 -2.63 -5.75
N PRO A 127 3.38 -2.21 -6.43
CA PRO A 127 4.59 -3.03 -6.55
C PRO A 127 5.18 -3.42 -5.19
N GLY A 128 5.15 -2.49 -4.25
CA GLY A 128 5.80 -2.62 -2.95
C GLY A 128 7.19 -2.01 -2.93
N HIS A 129 7.71 -1.80 -1.72
CA HIS A 129 9.04 -1.23 -1.50
C HIS A 129 9.67 -1.83 -0.22
N LYS A 130 10.98 -2.08 -0.23
CA LYS A 130 11.68 -2.69 0.93
C LYS A 130 11.56 -1.87 2.22
N ALA A 131 11.43 -0.55 2.12
CA ALA A 131 11.20 0.32 3.28
C ALA A 131 9.72 0.40 3.71
N GLU A 132 8.80 -0.32 3.04
CA GLU A 132 7.41 -0.38 3.42
C GLU A 132 7.21 -1.34 4.59
N LEU A 133 7.03 -0.81 5.80
CA LEU A 133 6.92 -1.61 7.01
C LEU A 133 5.50 -2.12 7.30
N TYR A 134 4.48 -1.50 6.70
CA TYR A 134 3.08 -1.88 6.95
C TYR A 134 2.18 -1.81 5.71
N CYS A 135 2.29 -0.79 4.88
CA CYS A 135 1.42 -0.46 3.75
C CYS A 135 -0.06 -0.23 4.13
N LEU A 136 -0.33 0.90 4.75
CA LEU A 136 -1.70 1.27 5.14
C LEU A 136 -2.64 1.34 3.94
N ALA A 137 -2.17 1.83 2.78
CA ALA A 137 -2.95 1.90 1.54
C ALA A 137 -3.46 0.52 1.07
N ALA A 138 -2.70 -0.55 1.32
CA ALA A 138 -3.16 -1.92 1.02
C ALA A 138 -4.25 -2.38 2.01
N GLU A 139 -4.17 -2.00 3.29
CA GLU A 139 -5.22 -2.29 4.27
C GLU A 139 -6.50 -1.52 3.95
N GLU A 140 -6.39 -0.25 3.55
CA GLU A 140 -7.53 0.57 3.11
C GLU A 140 -8.23 -0.06 1.90
N ALA A 141 -7.47 -0.51 0.90
CA ALA A 141 -8.03 -1.21 -0.26
C ALA A 141 -8.68 -2.55 0.12
N ARG A 142 -8.06 -3.29 1.04
CA ARG A 142 -8.58 -4.58 1.53
C ARG A 142 -9.88 -4.42 2.31
N GLU A 143 -9.98 -3.39 3.16
CA GLU A 143 -11.21 -3.08 3.90
C GLU A 143 -12.38 -2.78 2.97
N LEU A 144 -12.11 -2.18 1.82
CA LEU A 144 -13.10 -1.92 0.77
C LEU A 144 -13.32 -3.12 -0.19
N CYS A 145 -12.78 -4.30 0.14
CA CYS A 145 -12.88 -5.51 -0.68
C CYS A 145 -12.30 -5.37 -2.10
N ILE A 146 -11.31 -4.51 -2.29
CA ILE A 146 -10.68 -4.29 -3.60
C ILE A 146 -9.51 -5.28 -3.73
N PRO A 147 -9.48 -6.12 -4.78
CA PRO A 147 -8.38 -7.05 -5.02
C PRO A 147 -7.04 -6.31 -5.18
N ILE A 148 -5.99 -6.83 -4.55
CA ILE A 148 -4.66 -6.22 -4.60
C ILE A 148 -3.74 -7.05 -5.49
N VAL A 149 -3.01 -6.39 -6.39
CA VAL A 149 -1.92 -7.01 -7.15
C VAL A 149 -0.61 -6.35 -6.76
N THR A 150 0.35 -7.17 -6.32
CA THR A 150 1.63 -6.73 -5.77
C THR A 150 2.77 -7.65 -6.19
N MET A 151 4.01 -7.16 -6.10
CA MET A 151 5.21 -8.01 -6.18
C MET A 151 5.61 -8.62 -4.84
N GLY A 152 4.83 -8.44 -3.78
CA GLY A 152 5.11 -8.96 -2.44
C GLY A 152 6.35 -8.35 -1.77
N ILE A 153 6.83 -7.19 -2.22
CA ILE A 153 8.00 -6.54 -1.66
C ILE A 153 7.63 -5.80 -0.37
N GLY A 154 8.47 -5.91 0.65
CA GLY A 154 8.21 -5.26 1.94
C GLY A 154 7.13 -5.98 2.72
N SER A 155 6.30 -5.22 3.44
CA SER A 155 5.19 -5.76 4.23
C SER A 155 3.99 -6.24 3.39
N LEU A 156 3.98 -6.03 2.08
CA LEU A 156 2.87 -6.43 1.21
C LEU A 156 2.68 -7.94 1.14
N TYR A 157 3.74 -8.71 1.38
CA TYR A 157 3.63 -10.16 1.53
C TYR A 157 2.71 -10.58 2.69
N GLU A 158 2.57 -9.73 3.72
CA GLU A 158 1.69 -9.97 4.86
C GLU A 158 0.24 -9.46 4.61
N ARG A 159 0.04 -8.65 3.57
CA ARG A 159 -1.24 -7.96 3.29
C ARG A 159 -2.08 -8.67 2.24
N VAL A 160 -1.48 -9.54 1.42
CA VAL A 160 -2.15 -10.21 0.31
C VAL A 160 -2.09 -11.71 0.49
N GLU A 161 -3.24 -12.34 0.57
CA GLU A 161 -3.39 -13.79 0.47
C GLU A 161 -3.56 -14.14 -1.01
N HIS A 162 -2.50 -14.74 -1.59
CA HIS A 162 -2.43 -15.03 -3.02
C HIS A 162 -3.61 -15.91 -3.49
N GLY A 163 -4.30 -15.47 -4.52
CA GLY A 163 -5.47 -16.15 -5.08
C GLY A 163 -6.78 -15.96 -4.31
N LYS A 164 -6.76 -15.21 -3.19
CA LYS A 164 -7.93 -15.00 -2.32
C LYS A 164 -8.27 -13.51 -2.17
N THR A 165 -7.36 -12.72 -1.64
CA THR A 165 -7.54 -11.26 -1.50
C THR A 165 -6.83 -10.48 -2.58
N GLY A 166 -6.09 -11.15 -3.46
CA GLY A 166 -5.34 -10.56 -4.54
C GLY A 166 -4.30 -11.51 -5.14
N PHE A 167 -3.34 -10.96 -5.83
CA PHE A 167 -2.25 -11.74 -6.46
C PHE A 167 -0.89 -11.16 -6.11
N ILE A 168 0.05 -12.06 -5.81
CA ILE A 168 1.48 -11.76 -5.69
C ILE A 168 2.13 -12.23 -6.99
N ALA A 169 2.71 -11.29 -7.75
CA ALA A 169 3.33 -11.54 -9.06
C ALA A 169 4.76 -12.05 -8.91
#